data_e3185dc35a5ce1d184881b08ab46ddba
#
_entry.id   e3185dc35a5ce1d184881b08ab46ddba
#
_cell.length_a   1.000
_cell.length_b   1.000
_cell.length_c   1.000
_cell.angle_alpha   90.00
_cell.angle_beta   90.00
_cell.angle_gamma   90.00
#
_symmetry.space_group_name_H-M   'P 1'
#
loop_
_entity.id
_entity.type
_entity.pdbx_description
1 polymer ?
#
loop_
_entity_poly.entity_id
_entity_poly.type
_entity_poly.pdbx_seq_one_letter_code
_entity_poly.pdbx_strand_id
1 'polypeptide(L)'
;ASEEAYRRLDADGRYPEDLRRPIVHTPHSLGDFVQFALGLEGPCVTVATACSSSAKVFAQAERLMRIGLADAVVVGGVDTLCGSVLFGFNSLELVSPEPCRPFDVERQGLSLGEAAGFALLEREGPAGAPWFLGYGESSDAHHMSSPHPEGLGARLAMSEALARAGLEASAIDYINLHGTASQKNDEIEAAAVRDLFPARTVASSTKAWTGHTLGAAGIVEAVIALTTLETGVMPGTLNAQVLDPACGPQIRIDNVTGDVRFVLSNSFGFGGNNCTLLFGRDRPEAA
;
A
#
# COMPACT_ATOMS: atom_id res chain seq x y z
N ALA A 1 2.24 -10.06 -20.24
CA ALA A 1 2.26 -11.35 -20.95
C ALA A 1 0.84 -11.84 -21.29
N SER A 2 -0.04 -11.95 -20.30
CA SER A 2 -1.40 -12.50 -20.51
C SER A 2 -2.24 -11.67 -21.47
N GLU A 3 -2.21 -10.35 -21.37
CA GLU A 3 -2.96 -9.46 -22.26
C GLU A 3 -2.43 -9.54 -23.69
N GLU A 4 -1.11 -9.56 -23.88
CA GLU A 4 -0.51 -9.72 -25.20
C GLU A 4 -0.87 -11.07 -25.82
N ALA A 5 -0.84 -12.14 -25.03
CA ALA A 5 -1.27 -13.46 -25.47
C ALA A 5 -2.73 -13.45 -25.94
N TYR A 6 -3.60 -12.76 -25.18
CA TYR A 6 -5.01 -12.65 -25.53
C TYR A 6 -5.26 -11.90 -26.84
N ARG A 7 -4.49 -10.85 -27.12
CA ARG A 7 -4.56 -10.08 -28.37
C ARG A 7 -4.01 -10.83 -29.58
N ARG A 8 -3.23 -11.88 -29.35
CA ARG A 8 -2.56 -12.68 -30.39
C ARG A 8 -3.17 -14.07 -30.54
N LEU A 9 -4.41 -14.30 -30.06
CA LEU A 9 -5.12 -15.56 -30.30
C LEU A 9 -5.27 -15.81 -31.80
N ASP A 10 -5.10 -17.08 -32.19
CA ASP A 10 -5.39 -17.50 -33.58
C ASP A 10 -6.91 -17.59 -33.84
N ALA A 11 -7.29 -17.93 -35.10
CA ALA A 11 -8.68 -18.04 -35.47
C ALA A 11 -9.46 -19.12 -34.68
N ASP A 12 -8.77 -20.08 -34.11
CA ASP A 12 -9.33 -21.14 -33.25
C ASP A 12 -9.34 -20.76 -31.76
N GLY A 13 -8.93 -19.56 -31.40
CA GLY A 13 -8.85 -19.07 -30.03
C GLY A 13 -7.68 -19.66 -29.24
N ARG A 14 -6.62 -20.12 -29.90
CA ARG A 14 -5.44 -20.68 -29.24
C ARG A 14 -4.35 -19.65 -29.05
N TYR A 15 -3.62 -19.76 -27.96
CA TYR A 15 -2.43 -18.91 -27.72
C TYR A 15 -1.29 -19.26 -28.71
N PRO A 16 -0.52 -18.26 -29.17
CA PRO A 16 0.73 -18.48 -29.90
C PRO A 16 1.66 -19.39 -29.08
N GLU A 17 2.46 -20.19 -29.77
CA GLU A 17 3.32 -21.15 -29.11
C GLU A 17 4.38 -20.51 -28.18
N ASP A 18 4.92 -19.36 -28.59
CA ASP A 18 5.87 -18.56 -27.79
C ASP A 18 5.26 -18.01 -26.49
N LEU A 19 3.93 -17.90 -26.42
CA LEU A 19 3.19 -17.43 -25.25
C LEU A 19 2.48 -18.56 -24.48
N ARG A 20 2.65 -19.82 -24.90
CA ARG A 20 2.14 -20.99 -24.17
C ARG A 20 3.05 -21.33 -22.97
N ARG A 21 3.19 -20.38 -22.06
CA ARG A 21 3.97 -20.51 -20.82
C ARG A 21 3.04 -20.31 -19.63
N PRO A 22 2.36 -21.36 -19.15
CA PRO A 22 1.37 -21.21 -18.05
C PRO A 22 1.91 -20.49 -16.84
N ILE A 23 3.18 -20.69 -16.50
CA ILE A 23 3.85 -20.06 -15.35
C ILE A 23 3.83 -18.54 -15.42
N VAL A 24 3.99 -17.92 -16.60
CA VAL A 24 4.01 -16.45 -16.73
C VAL A 24 2.64 -15.81 -16.67
N HIS A 25 1.57 -16.62 -16.66
CA HIS A 25 0.19 -16.16 -16.58
C HIS A 25 -0.40 -16.26 -15.17
N THR A 26 0.42 -16.60 -14.18
CA THR A 26 -0.01 -16.69 -12.78
C THR A 26 0.61 -15.53 -11.97
N PRO A 27 -0.07 -15.05 -10.91
CA PRO A 27 0.53 -14.06 -10.00
C PRO A 27 1.83 -14.54 -9.36
N HIS A 28 2.04 -15.86 -9.26
CA HIS A 28 3.23 -16.46 -8.67
C HIS A 28 4.50 -16.31 -9.54
N SER A 29 4.34 -16.01 -10.83
CA SER A 29 5.46 -15.84 -11.75
C SER A 29 6.47 -14.78 -11.33
N LEU A 30 6.04 -13.75 -10.62
CA LEU A 30 6.93 -12.74 -10.04
C LEU A 30 7.82 -13.35 -8.97
N GLY A 31 7.24 -14.12 -8.05
CA GLY A 31 7.98 -14.80 -7.00
C GLY A 31 9.02 -15.77 -7.56
N ASP A 32 8.63 -16.61 -8.52
CA ASP A 32 9.54 -17.52 -9.21
C ASP A 32 10.70 -16.77 -9.88
N PHE A 33 10.40 -15.64 -10.54
CA PHE A 33 11.43 -14.83 -11.18
C PHE A 33 12.40 -14.24 -10.16
N VAL A 34 11.91 -13.65 -9.07
CA VAL A 34 12.75 -13.05 -8.03
C VAL A 34 13.60 -14.11 -7.35
N GLN A 35 13.03 -15.26 -7.03
CA GLN A 35 13.74 -16.40 -6.44
C GLN A 35 14.88 -16.86 -7.34
N PHE A 36 14.61 -17.04 -8.63
CA PHE A 36 15.62 -17.40 -9.61
C PHE A 36 16.71 -16.32 -9.78
N ALA A 37 16.30 -15.05 -9.95
CA ALA A 37 17.23 -13.95 -10.22
C ALA A 37 18.18 -13.66 -9.06
N LEU A 38 17.73 -13.86 -7.82
CA LEU A 38 18.53 -13.62 -6.62
C LEU A 38 19.15 -14.90 -6.03
N GLY A 39 18.89 -16.07 -6.61
CA GLY A 39 19.40 -17.35 -6.11
C GLY A 39 18.87 -17.71 -4.73
N LEU A 40 17.59 -17.39 -4.44
CA LEU A 40 16.97 -17.66 -3.14
C LEU A 40 16.47 -19.10 -3.08
N GLU A 41 16.72 -19.80 -1.98
CA GLU A 41 16.34 -21.21 -1.76
C GLU A 41 15.18 -21.36 -0.76
N GLY A 42 14.79 -20.29 -0.09
CA GLY A 42 13.72 -20.30 0.91
C GLY A 42 12.31 -20.40 0.33
N PRO A 43 11.28 -20.44 1.18
CA PRO A 43 9.88 -20.44 0.75
C PRO A 43 9.55 -19.22 -0.11
N CYS A 44 8.85 -19.44 -1.24
CA CYS A 44 8.31 -18.38 -2.07
C CYS A 44 6.78 -18.33 -1.90
N VAL A 45 6.26 -17.19 -1.46
CA VAL A 45 4.82 -17.00 -1.19
C VAL A 45 4.32 -15.80 -1.95
N THR A 46 3.22 -15.97 -2.65
CA THR A 46 2.53 -14.86 -3.34
C THR A 46 1.29 -14.45 -2.56
N VAL A 47 1.16 -13.15 -2.32
CA VAL A 47 -0.01 -12.53 -1.72
C VAL A 47 -0.74 -11.72 -2.79
N ALA A 48 -2.01 -12.04 -3.02
CA ALA A 48 -2.86 -11.36 -4.00
C ALA A 48 -4.16 -10.91 -3.32
N THR A 49 -4.12 -9.73 -2.72
CA THR A 49 -5.23 -9.10 -1.97
C THR A 49 -5.51 -7.69 -2.50
N ALA A 50 -5.56 -7.57 -3.83
CA ALA A 50 -5.76 -6.30 -4.54
C ALA A 50 -4.74 -5.23 -4.07
N CYS A 51 -5.20 -4.02 -3.74
CA CYS A 51 -4.33 -2.88 -3.45
C CYS A 51 -3.52 -3.03 -2.14
N SER A 52 -3.83 -3.99 -1.28
CA SER A 52 -3.07 -4.28 -0.06
C SER A 52 -2.00 -5.38 -0.22
N SER A 53 -1.85 -5.95 -1.42
CA SER A 53 -0.98 -7.11 -1.65
C SER A 53 0.45 -6.90 -1.17
N SER A 54 1.15 -5.88 -1.66
CA SER A 54 2.55 -5.63 -1.31
C SER A 54 2.75 -4.99 0.08
N ALA A 55 1.69 -4.57 0.75
CA ALA A 55 1.75 -4.30 2.18
C ALA A 55 1.69 -5.59 3.00
N LYS A 56 0.79 -6.52 2.66
CA LYS A 56 0.63 -7.78 3.39
C LYS A 56 1.83 -8.72 3.28
N VAL A 57 2.72 -8.55 2.29
CA VAL A 57 3.96 -9.35 2.21
C VAL A 57 4.91 -9.05 3.38
N PHE A 58 4.91 -7.83 3.93
CA PHE A 58 5.65 -7.50 5.16
C PHE A 58 5.13 -8.31 6.36
N ALA A 59 3.81 -8.37 6.53
CA ALA A 59 3.18 -9.18 7.57
C ALA A 59 3.50 -10.67 7.40
N GLN A 60 3.49 -11.17 6.17
CA GLN A 60 3.85 -12.56 5.89
C GLN A 60 5.31 -12.84 6.17
N ALA A 61 6.22 -11.92 5.81
CA ALA A 61 7.64 -12.03 6.09
C ALA A 61 7.92 -12.11 7.60
N GLU A 62 7.31 -11.22 8.39
CA GLU A 62 7.44 -11.26 9.85
C GLU A 62 7.00 -12.61 10.42
N ARG A 63 5.88 -13.16 9.94
CA ARG A 63 5.39 -14.47 10.37
C ARG A 63 6.39 -15.59 10.07
N LEU A 64 6.95 -15.62 8.84
CA LEU A 64 7.94 -16.62 8.44
C LEU A 64 9.23 -16.52 9.29
N MET A 65 9.69 -15.30 9.52
CA MET A 65 10.85 -15.05 10.37
C MET A 65 10.59 -15.41 11.83
N ARG A 66 9.43 -15.04 12.39
CA ARG A 66 9.06 -15.30 13.78
C ARG A 66 8.98 -16.79 14.10
N ILE A 67 8.48 -17.61 13.17
CA ILE A 67 8.42 -19.09 13.34
C ILE A 67 9.71 -19.79 12.91
N GLY A 68 10.76 -19.05 12.51
CA GLY A 68 12.07 -19.61 12.19
C GLY A 68 12.16 -20.29 10.81
N LEU A 69 11.22 -20.04 9.90
CA LEU A 69 11.27 -20.57 8.53
C LEU A 69 12.15 -19.74 7.59
N ALA A 70 12.51 -18.51 7.98
CA ALA A 70 13.42 -17.66 7.26
C ALA A 70 14.20 -16.76 8.24
N ASP A 71 15.46 -16.48 7.91
CA ASP A 71 16.30 -15.54 8.67
C ASP A 71 16.22 -14.13 8.10
N ALA A 72 16.06 -14.04 6.78
CA ALA A 72 15.81 -12.83 6.03
C ALA A 72 14.78 -13.09 4.93
N VAL A 73 14.00 -12.08 4.55
CA VAL A 73 12.96 -12.21 3.53
C VAL A 73 13.00 -11.02 2.59
N VAL A 74 13.10 -11.29 1.29
CA VAL A 74 12.84 -10.28 0.26
C VAL A 74 11.33 -10.15 0.10
N VAL A 75 10.81 -8.96 0.32
CA VAL A 75 9.41 -8.59 0.11
C VAL A 75 9.29 -7.59 -1.03
N GLY A 76 8.17 -7.58 -1.72
CA GLY A 76 7.98 -6.62 -2.78
C GLY A 76 6.68 -6.79 -3.53
N GLY A 77 6.51 -5.99 -4.57
CA GLY A 77 5.37 -6.02 -5.45
C GLY A 77 5.67 -5.35 -6.77
N VAL A 78 4.99 -5.81 -7.80
CA VAL A 78 5.05 -5.27 -9.15
C VAL A 78 3.64 -5.19 -9.69
N ASP A 79 3.30 -4.07 -10.28
CA ASP A 79 2.10 -3.96 -11.09
C ASP A 79 2.37 -3.07 -12.29
N THR A 80 1.75 -3.39 -13.42
CA THR A 80 1.97 -2.69 -14.68
C THR A 80 0.64 -2.21 -15.25
N LEU A 81 0.67 -1.09 -15.94
CA LEU A 81 -0.49 -0.60 -16.70
C LEU A 81 -0.78 -1.57 -17.84
N CYS A 82 -2.00 -2.11 -17.83
CA CYS A 82 -2.50 -2.97 -18.91
C CYS A 82 -3.96 -2.64 -19.21
N GLY A 83 -4.42 -2.99 -20.40
CA GLY A 83 -5.76 -2.65 -20.85
C GLY A 83 -6.85 -3.23 -19.97
N SER A 84 -6.69 -4.46 -19.47
CA SER A 84 -7.66 -5.09 -18.58
C SER A 84 -7.85 -4.32 -17.26
N VAL A 85 -6.77 -3.77 -16.72
CA VAL A 85 -6.82 -2.91 -15.52
C VAL A 85 -7.47 -1.56 -15.84
N LEU A 86 -7.00 -0.88 -16.91
CA LEU A 86 -7.51 0.43 -17.32
C LEU A 86 -9.02 0.38 -17.61
N PHE A 87 -9.44 -0.56 -18.45
CA PHE A 87 -10.86 -0.71 -18.80
C PHE A 87 -11.69 -1.23 -17.62
N GLY A 88 -11.13 -2.10 -16.78
CA GLY A 88 -11.81 -2.61 -15.60
C GLY A 88 -12.15 -1.49 -14.62
N PHE A 89 -11.18 -0.66 -14.24
CA PHE A 89 -11.42 0.48 -13.35
C PHE A 89 -12.30 1.56 -13.99
N ASN A 90 -12.15 1.80 -15.30
CA ASN A 90 -13.01 2.73 -16.00
C ASN A 90 -14.47 2.26 -16.04
N SER A 91 -14.72 0.96 -16.18
CA SER A 91 -16.09 0.40 -16.15
C SER A 91 -16.77 0.52 -14.78
N LEU A 92 -15.99 0.72 -13.71
CA LEU A 92 -16.49 1.00 -12.37
C LEU A 92 -16.66 2.51 -12.09
N GLU A 93 -16.41 3.36 -13.10
CA GLU A 93 -16.47 4.83 -12.98
C GLU A 93 -15.56 5.39 -11.86
N LEU A 94 -14.39 4.73 -11.67
CA LEU A 94 -13.44 5.10 -10.61
C LEU A 94 -12.23 5.88 -11.13
N VAL A 95 -12.02 5.93 -12.45
CA VAL A 95 -10.89 6.64 -13.06
C VAL A 95 -11.24 8.11 -13.27
N SER A 96 -10.39 8.99 -12.77
CA SER A 96 -10.55 10.43 -12.98
C SER A 96 -10.19 10.81 -14.43
N PRO A 97 -10.94 11.71 -15.07
CA PRO A 97 -10.59 12.27 -16.38
C PRO A 97 -9.39 13.22 -16.32
N GLU A 98 -9.08 13.75 -15.14
CA GLU A 98 -7.99 14.66 -14.83
C GLU A 98 -7.00 14.01 -13.84
N PRO A 99 -5.78 14.52 -13.66
CA PRO A 99 -4.88 14.05 -12.62
C PRO A 99 -5.58 13.98 -11.25
N CYS A 100 -5.49 12.85 -10.58
CA CYS A 100 -6.22 12.64 -9.34
C CYS A 100 -5.78 13.66 -8.26
N ARG A 101 -6.75 14.03 -7.42
CA ARG A 101 -6.57 14.99 -6.31
C ARG A 101 -7.17 14.41 -5.02
N PRO A 102 -6.43 13.54 -4.33
CA PRO A 102 -6.94 12.90 -3.12
C PRO A 102 -7.38 13.95 -2.08
N PHE A 103 -8.47 13.64 -1.38
CA PHE A 103 -9.06 14.50 -0.33
C PHE A 103 -9.51 15.90 -0.78
N ASP A 104 -9.39 16.25 -2.04
CA ASP A 104 -9.91 17.52 -2.57
C ASP A 104 -11.44 17.48 -2.66
N VAL A 105 -12.09 18.62 -2.47
CA VAL A 105 -13.56 18.77 -2.57
C VAL A 105 -14.07 18.42 -3.97
N GLU A 106 -13.24 18.63 -5.00
CA GLU A 106 -13.57 18.36 -6.40
C GLU A 106 -12.96 17.05 -6.93
N ARG A 107 -12.54 16.12 -6.06
CA ARG A 107 -11.99 14.83 -6.48
C ARG A 107 -12.99 14.02 -7.30
N GLN A 108 -12.53 13.41 -8.38
CA GLN A 108 -13.38 12.69 -9.34
C GLN A 108 -12.93 11.23 -9.56
N GLY A 109 -12.08 10.70 -8.70
CA GLY A 109 -11.55 9.35 -8.84
C GLY A 109 -10.03 9.31 -8.93
N LEU A 110 -9.52 8.12 -9.17
CA LEU A 110 -8.10 7.81 -9.13
C LEU A 110 -7.41 7.98 -10.49
N SER A 111 -6.11 8.17 -10.46
CA SER A 111 -5.21 7.94 -11.60
C SER A 111 -4.50 6.60 -11.39
N LEU A 112 -4.46 5.74 -12.40
CA LEU A 112 -3.70 4.49 -12.32
C LEU A 112 -2.22 4.75 -12.57
N GLY A 113 -1.37 3.97 -11.91
CA GLY A 113 0.08 3.98 -12.07
C GLY A 113 0.66 2.58 -12.21
N GLU A 114 1.94 2.50 -12.48
CA GLU A 114 2.71 1.26 -12.48
C GLU A 114 3.98 1.41 -11.66
N ALA A 115 4.40 0.34 -11.01
CA ALA A 115 5.62 0.34 -10.21
C ALA A 115 6.15 -1.07 -9.97
N ALA A 116 7.43 -1.13 -9.61
CA ALA A 116 8.08 -2.28 -9.02
C ALA A 116 8.92 -1.82 -7.84
N GLY A 117 8.84 -2.53 -6.73
CA GLY A 117 9.64 -2.23 -5.55
C GLY A 117 9.90 -3.49 -4.74
N PHE A 118 11.07 -3.50 -4.08
CA PHE A 118 11.49 -4.59 -3.21
C PHE A 118 12.21 -4.06 -1.98
N ALA A 119 12.08 -4.76 -0.87
CA ALA A 119 12.79 -4.49 0.36
C ALA A 119 13.31 -5.81 0.96
N LEU A 120 14.40 -5.73 1.70
CA LEU A 120 14.92 -6.84 2.49
C LEU A 120 14.54 -6.63 3.96
N LEU A 121 13.86 -7.61 4.55
CA LEU A 121 13.63 -7.68 5.98
C LEU A 121 14.63 -8.65 6.61
N GLU A 122 15.30 -8.20 7.66
CA GLU A 122 16.23 -8.97 8.46
C GLU A 122 15.92 -8.81 9.95
N ARG A 123 16.38 -9.77 10.78
CA ARG A 123 16.18 -9.67 12.25
C ARG A 123 16.93 -8.50 12.86
N GLU A 124 18.10 -8.24 12.34
CA GLU A 124 18.99 -7.17 12.76
C GLU A 124 19.53 -6.50 11.49
N GLY A 125 19.40 -5.19 11.42
CA GLY A 125 19.91 -4.38 10.32
C GLY A 125 21.20 -3.64 10.69
N PRO A 126 21.85 -2.99 9.74
CA PRO A 126 22.97 -2.10 10.01
C PRO A 126 22.54 -0.94 10.93
N ALA A 127 23.52 -0.34 11.62
CA ALA A 127 23.26 0.80 12.49
C ALA A 127 22.57 1.93 11.73
N GLY A 128 21.46 2.43 12.28
CA GLY A 128 20.65 3.48 11.66
C GLY A 128 19.63 2.99 10.62
N ALA A 129 19.56 1.69 10.35
CA ALA A 129 18.49 1.16 9.52
C ALA A 129 17.11 1.36 10.19
N PRO A 130 16.08 1.70 9.43
CA PRO A 130 14.73 1.81 9.98
C PRO A 130 14.19 0.45 10.40
N TRP A 131 13.25 0.47 11.35
CA TRP A 131 12.62 -0.72 11.90
C TRP A 131 11.21 -0.91 11.32
N PHE A 132 10.89 -2.12 10.93
CA PHE A 132 9.52 -2.56 10.76
C PHE A 132 8.97 -2.96 12.13
N LEU A 133 8.15 -2.11 12.74
CA LEU A 133 7.73 -2.22 14.14
C LEU A 133 6.44 -3.01 14.32
N GLY A 134 5.56 -2.96 13.34
CA GLY A 134 4.28 -3.62 13.45
C GLY A 134 3.44 -3.52 12.18
N TYR A 135 2.37 -4.28 12.17
CA TYR A 135 1.37 -4.28 11.12
C TYR A 135 0.00 -4.61 11.69
N GLY A 136 -1.04 -4.18 11.00
CA GLY A 136 -2.40 -4.61 11.27
C GLY A 136 -3.08 -5.05 9.99
N GLU A 137 -3.86 -6.10 10.08
CA GLU A 137 -4.64 -6.64 8.97
C GLU A 137 -6.09 -6.80 9.38
N SER A 138 -6.99 -6.50 8.46
CA SER A 138 -8.42 -6.67 8.69
C SER A 138 -9.16 -7.03 7.42
N SER A 139 -10.43 -7.40 7.58
CA SER A 139 -11.37 -7.52 6.48
C SER A 139 -12.64 -6.75 6.83
N ASP A 140 -13.12 -5.93 5.90
CA ASP A 140 -14.38 -5.19 6.08
C ASP A 140 -15.61 -6.12 6.07
N ALA A 141 -15.53 -7.23 5.34
CA ALA A 141 -16.64 -8.18 5.14
C ALA A 141 -17.97 -7.47 4.75
N HIS A 142 -17.87 -6.40 3.95
CA HIS A 142 -18.99 -5.51 3.64
C HIS A 142 -19.35 -5.50 2.15
N HIS A 143 -18.45 -5.08 1.27
CA HIS A 143 -18.69 -4.95 -0.16
C HIS A 143 -17.41 -5.21 -0.97
N MET A 144 -17.58 -5.64 -2.25
CA MET A 144 -16.45 -6.01 -3.08
C MET A 144 -15.53 -4.83 -3.48
N SER A 145 -16.07 -3.62 -3.58
CA SER A 145 -15.33 -2.44 -4.08
C SER A 145 -15.51 -1.18 -3.22
N SER A 146 -16.26 -1.26 -2.13
CA SER A 146 -16.47 -0.12 -1.22
C SER A 146 -16.05 -0.49 0.20
N PRO A 147 -15.40 0.42 0.94
CA PRO A 147 -15.05 0.18 2.32
C PRO A 147 -16.29 0.12 3.22
N HIS A 148 -16.12 -0.42 4.42
CA HIS A 148 -17.18 -0.39 5.44
C HIS A 148 -17.55 1.05 5.77
N PRO A 149 -18.84 1.44 5.80
CA PRO A 149 -19.27 2.84 5.97
C PRO A 149 -18.73 3.53 7.23
N GLU A 150 -18.52 2.77 8.30
CA GLU A 150 -17.97 3.26 9.57
C GLU A 150 -16.42 3.14 9.61
N GLY A 151 -15.77 2.73 8.53
CA GLY A 151 -14.32 2.55 8.48
C GLY A 151 -13.78 1.48 9.43
N LEU A 152 -14.59 0.47 9.75
CA LEU A 152 -14.24 -0.55 10.75
C LEU A 152 -12.93 -1.23 10.42
N GLY A 153 -12.75 -1.69 9.19
CA GLY A 153 -11.51 -2.38 8.78
C GLY A 153 -10.30 -1.47 8.83
N ALA A 154 -10.42 -0.22 8.39
CA ALA A 154 -9.34 0.75 8.48
C ALA A 154 -8.91 1.00 9.93
N ARG A 155 -9.89 1.20 10.82
CA ARG A 155 -9.65 1.39 12.27
C ARG A 155 -8.97 0.18 12.89
N LEU A 156 -9.46 -1.02 12.60
CA LEU A 156 -8.88 -2.26 13.12
C LEU A 156 -7.43 -2.44 12.64
N ALA A 157 -7.15 -2.22 11.35
CA ALA A 157 -5.81 -2.36 10.81
C ALA A 157 -4.83 -1.36 11.47
N MET A 158 -5.21 -0.08 11.59
CA MET A 158 -4.37 0.92 12.23
C MET A 158 -4.17 0.63 13.73
N SER A 159 -5.22 0.27 14.45
CA SER A 159 -5.14 -0.05 15.89
C SER A 159 -4.29 -1.29 16.16
N GLU A 160 -4.39 -2.32 15.32
CA GLU A 160 -3.58 -3.53 15.47
C GLU A 160 -2.10 -3.26 15.19
N ALA A 161 -1.79 -2.43 14.19
CA ALA A 161 -0.42 -2.03 13.90
C ALA A 161 0.22 -1.31 15.10
N LEU A 162 -0.50 -0.38 15.72
CA LEU A 162 -0.09 0.31 16.95
C LEU A 162 0.11 -0.66 18.12
N ALA A 163 -0.85 -1.54 18.35
CA ALA A 163 -0.79 -2.52 19.43
C ALA A 163 0.41 -3.47 19.30
N ARG A 164 0.72 -3.95 18.08
CA ARG A 164 1.89 -4.79 17.81
C ARG A 164 3.21 -4.07 18.05
N ALA A 165 3.25 -2.77 17.77
CA ALA A 165 4.43 -1.94 18.02
C ALA A 165 4.56 -1.48 19.47
N GLY A 166 3.54 -1.67 20.30
CA GLY A 166 3.49 -1.11 21.67
C GLY A 166 3.45 0.42 21.68
N LEU A 167 2.84 1.04 20.66
CA LEU A 167 2.78 2.49 20.52
C LEU A 167 1.35 3.01 20.65
N GLU A 168 1.24 4.18 21.26
CA GLU A 168 0.01 4.95 21.26
C GLU A 168 -0.13 5.76 19.96
N ALA A 169 -1.36 6.01 19.53
CA ALA A 169 -1.64 6.84 18.33
C ALA A 169 -0.98 8.22 18.40
N SER A 170 -0.79 8.74 19.61
CA SER A 170 -0.10 10.01 19.82
C SER A 170 1.39 9.97 19.51
N ALA A 171 2.02 8.83 19.35
CA ALA A 171 3.43 8.72 18.96
C ALA A 171 3.65 8.88 17.45
N ILE A 172 2.60 8.75 16.64
CA ILE A 172 2.72 8.77 15.19
C ILE A 172 2.90 10.19 14.66
N ASP A 173 3.96 10.38 13.89
CA ASP A 173 4.29 11.66 13.28
C ASP A 173 3.66 11.81 11.90
N TYR A 174 3.71 10.76 11.07
CA TYR A 174 3.19 10.78 9.72
C TYR A 174 2.39 9.52 9.36
N ILE A 175 1.34 9.72 8.56
CA ILE A 175 0.54 8.64 7.98
C ILE A 175 0.52 8.83 6.46
N ASN A 176 1.11 7.88 5.72
CA ASN A 176 0.87 7.76 4.29
C ASN A 176 -0.48 7.06 4.09
N LEU A 177 -1.45 7.82 3.61
CA LEU A 177 -2.84 7.37 3.48
C LEU A 177 -3.04 6.52 2.23
N HIS A 178 -4.00 5.61 2.28
CA HIS A 178 -4.46 4.93 1.07
C HIS A 178 -4.97 5.93 0.03
N GLY A 179 -5.78 6.91 0.43
CA GLY A 179 -6.11 8.15 -0.28
C GLY A 179 -6.14 8.06 -1.80
N THR A 180 -7.12 7.37 -2.38
CA THR A 180 -7.19 7.08 -3.83
C THR A 180 -7.82 8.19 -4.65
N ALA A 181 -8.31 9.25 -4.04
CA ALA A 181 -9.17 10.28 -4.63
C ALA A 181 -10.57 9.77 -5.02
N SER A 182 -10.96 8.56 -4.64
CA SER A 182 -12.35 8.15 -4.71
C SER A 182 -13.12 8.72 -3.51
N GLN A 183 -14.34 9.19 -3.73
CA GLN A 183 -15.11 9.88 -2.68
C GLN A 183 -15.24 9.03 -1.43
N LYS A 184 -15.69 7.79 -1.57
CA LYS A 184 -15.97 6.90 -0.43
C LYS A 184 -14.74 6.52 0.37
N ASN A 185 -13.62 6.17 -0.31
CA ASN A 185 -12.41 5.82 0.40
C ASN A 185 -11.90 7.00 1.22
N ASP A 186 -11.78 8.16 0.59
CA ASP A 186 -11.16 9.33 1.21
C ASP A 186 -11.99 9.85 2.39
N GLU A 187 -13.32 9.89 2.27
CA GLU A 187 -14.22 10.26 3.38
C GLU A 187 -14.05 9.32 4.59
N ILE A 188 -14.06 8.00 4.33
CA ILE A 188 -14.05 6.98 5.38
C ILE A 188 -12.66 6.91 6.04
N GLU A 189 -11.59 6.96 5.23
CA GLU A 189 -10.23 6.95 5.76
C GLU A 189 -9.93 8.21 6.57
N ALA A 190 -10.32 9.39 6.06
CA ALA A 190 -10.18 10.65 6.77
C ALA A 190 -10.90 10.64 8.13
N ALA A 191 -12.13 10.10 8.17
CA ALA A 191 -12.88 9.95 9.42
C ALA A 191 -12.17 8.99 10.39
N ALA A 192 -11.66 7.85 9.93
CA ALA A 192 -10.94 6.91 10.77
C ALA A 192 -9.67 7.53 11.36
N VAL A 193 -8.91 8.27 10.55
CA VAL A 193 -7.70 8.97 11.00
C VAL A 193 -8.02 10.08 11.99
N ARG A 194 -9.04 10.90 11.72
CA ARG A 194 -9.48 11.96 12.63
C ARG A 194 -9.85 11.44 14.02
N ASP A 195 -10.50 10.28 14.06
CA ASP A 195 -10.99 9.72 15.31
C ASP A 195 -9.91 8.98 16.11
N LEU A 196 -8.89 8.45 15.43
CA LEU A 196 -7.82 7.68 16.09
C LEU A 196 -6.60 8.52 16.46
N PHE A 197 -6.25 9.53 15.66
CA PHE A 197 -4.98 10.25 15.80
C PHE A 197 -5.17 11.70 16.21
N PRO A 198 -4.24 12.28 16.98
CA PRO A 198 -4.31 13.69 17.36
C PRO A 198 -4.15 14.60 16.14
N ALA A 199 -4.67 15.83 16.24
CA ALA A 199 -4.64 16.83 15.17
C ALA A 199 -3.22 17.19 14.68
N ARG A 200 -2.19 16.93 15.49
CA ARG A 200 -0.80 17.19 15.15
C ARG A 200 -0.17 16.15 14.22
N THR A 201 -0.72 14.94 14.16
CA THR A 201 -0.26 13.90 13.25
C THR A 201 -0.44 14.38 11.82
N VAL A 202 0.63 14.37 11.03
CA VAL A 202 0.58 14.74 9.62
C VAL A 202 0.09 13.54 8.81
N ALA A 203 -0.82 13.76 7.89
CA ALA A 203 -1.32 12.72 7.00
C ALA A 203 -1.46 13.24 5.57
N SER A 204 -1.13 12.45 4.58
CA SER A 204 -1.28 12.79 3.17
C SER A 204 -1.39 11.56 2.28
N SER A 205 -1.86 11.73 1.05
CA SER A 205 -1.78 10.71 0.02
C SER A 205 -0.69 11.04 -1.00
N THR A 206 0.13 10.05 -1.29
CA THR A 206 1.16 10.14 -2.32
C THR A 206 0.71 9.60 -3.68
N LYS A 207 -0.55 9.16 -3.81
CA LYS A 207 -1.07 8.61 -5.07
C LYS A 207 -1.23 9.63 -6.20
N ALA A 208 -1.29 10.91 -5.89
CA ALA A 208 -1.22 11.94 -6.93
C ALA A 208 0.21 12.13 -7.50
N TRP A 209 1.24 11.67 -6.79
CA TRP A 209 2.64 11.63 -7.26
C TRP A 209 2.93 10.38 -8.12
N THR A 210 2.40 9.23 -7.73
CA THR A 210 2.78 7.92 -8.27
C THR A 210 1.71 7.29 -9.17
N GLY A 211 0.47 7.79 -9.11
CA GLY A 211 -0.70 7.03 -9.49
C GLY A 211 -1.01 5.93 -8.47
N HIS A 212 -2.18 5.33 -8.56
CA HIS A 212 -2.50 4.14 -7.80
C HIS A 212 -1.85 2.92 -8.48
N THR A 213 -0.79 2.41 -7.92
CA THR A 213 0.02 1.31 -8.47
C THR A 213 -0.50 -0.08 -8.07
N LEU A 214 -1.77 -0.16 -7.67
CA LEU A 214 -2.52 -1.38 -7.40
C LEU A 214 -1.80 -2.34 -6.44
N GLY A 215 -1.47 -3.55 -6.89
CA GLY A 215 -0.76 -4.54 -6.08
C GLY A 215 0.62 -4.09 -5.61
N ALA A 216 1.27 -3.18 -6.33
CA ALA A 216 2.54 -2.57 -5.93
C ALA A 216 2.39 -1.36 -4.99
N ALA A 217 1.18 -0.87 -4.72
CA ALA A 217 0.98 0.35 -3.93
C ALA A 217 1.63 0.27 -2.54
N GLY A 218 1.47 -0.84 -1.84
CA GLY A 218 1.99 -0.99 -0.48
C GLY A 218 3.51 -0.93 -0.39
N ILE A 219 4.26 -1.49 -1.36
CA ILE A 219 5.73 -1.38 -1.35
C ILE A 219 6.19 0.02 -1.74
N VAL A 220 5.53 0.69 -2.69
CA VAL A 220 5.84 2.08 -3.05
C VAL A 220 5.66 2.98 -1.84
N GLU A 221 4.55 2.86 -1.14
CA GLU A 221 4.21 3.65 0.05
C GLU A 221 5.10 3.30 1.24
N ALA A 222 5.54 2.04 1.37
CA ALA A 222 6.55 1.64 2.35
C ALA A 222 7.90 2.34 2.07
N VAL A 223 8.35 2.38 0.81
CA VAL A 223 9.58 3.10 0.43
C VAL A 223 9.46 4.60 0.73
N ILE A 224 8.31 5.21 0.45
CA ILE A 224 8.05 6.62 0.80
C ILE A 224 8.08 6.81 2.32
N ALA A 225 7.48 5.91 3.11
CA ALA A 225 7.53 5.94 4.56
C ALA A 225 8.98 5.87 5.10
N LEU A 226 9.78 4.96 4.57
CA LEU A 226 11.20 4.83 4.93
C LEU A 226 12.01 6.08 4.55
N THR A 227 11.77 6.63 3.36
CA THR A 227 12.39 7.90 2.92
C THR A 227 11.98 9.07 3.82
N THR A 228 10.74 9.08 4.29
CA THR A 228 10.26 10.10 5.24
C THR A 228 10.99 10.00 6.58
N LEU A 229 11.23 8.79 7.10
CA LEU A 229 12.02 8.57 8.32
C LEU A 229 13.47 9.04 8.16
N GLU A 230 14.06 8.85 6.98
CA GLU A 230 15.44 9.22 6.70
C GLU A 230 15.61 10.73 6.53
N THR A 231 14.70 11.36 5.79
CA THR A 231 14.84 12.76 5.37
C THR A 231 14.12 13.78 6.27
N GLY A 232 13.15 13.31 7.06
CA GLY A 232 12.24 14.18 7.80
C GLY A 232 11.22 14.91 6.93
N VAL A 233 11.15 14.62 5.63
CA VAL A 233 10.18 15.22 4.70
C VAL A 233 8.93 14.35 4.62
N MET A 234 7.82 14.87 5.11
CA MET A 234 6.50 14.30 4.98
C MET A 234 5.84 14.88 3.71
N PRO A 235 5.64 14.07 2.65
CA PRO A 235 5.05 14.57 1.41
C PRO A 235 3.64 15.11 1.63
N GLY A 236 3.29 16.19 0.92
CA GLY A 236 1.93 16.69 0.86
C GLY A 236 1.06 15.93 -0.15
N THR A 237 -0.22 16.25 -0.16
CA THR A 237 -1.19 15.68 -1.11
C THR A 237 -1.18 16.50 -2.39
N LEU A 238 -0.42 16.03 -3.40
CA LEU A 238 -0.28 16.71 -4.68
C LEU A 238 -1.65 16.89 -5.37
N ASN A 239 -1.80 17.97 -6.11
CA ASN A 239 -2.99 18.38 -6.87
C ASN A 239 -4.19 18.80 -6.02
N ALA A 240 -4.27 18.48 -4.73
CA ALA A 240 -5.30 19.02 -3.87
C ALA A 240 -5.14 20.53 -3.69
N GLN A 241 -6.22 21.28 -3.82
CA GLN A 241 -6.24 22.73 -3.67
C GLN A 241 -7.13 23.15 -2.51
N VAL A 242 -8.27 22.51 -2.37
CA VAL A 242 -9.24 22.74 -1.32
C VAL A 242 -9.63 21.41 -0.69
N LEU A 243 -9.21 21.18 0.55
CA LEU A 243 -9.58 19.95 1.26
C LEU A 243 -11.10 19.88 1.47
N ASP A 244 -11.64 18.69 1.28
CA ASP A 244 -13.02 18.39 1.63
C ASP A 244 -13.25 18.72 3.11
N PRO A 245 -14.28 19.50 3.46
CA PRO A 245 -14.59 19.85 4.86
C PRO A 245 -14.81 18.66 5.78
N ALA A 246 -15.13 17.48 5.22
CA ALA A 246 -15.22 16.23 5.99
C ALA A 246 -13.87 15.70 6.46
N CYS A 247 -12.77 16.15 5.83
CA CYS A 247 -11.41 15.76 6.21
C CYS A 247 -11.01 16.36 7.57
N GLY A 248 -10.25 15.59 8.33
CA GLY A 248 -9.68 16.04 9.60
C GLY A 248 -8.50 16.99 9.43
N PRO A 249 -8.08 17.65 10.52
CA PRO A 249 -6.96 18.58 10.51
C PRO A 249 -5.59 17.90 10.26
N GLN A 250 -5.51 16.59 10.22
CA GLN A 250 -4.30 15.82 9.97
C GLN A 250 -3.83 15.93 8.51
N ILE A 251 -4.78 16.05 7.56
CA ILE A 251 -4.47 16.01 6.13
C ILE A 251 -3.77 17.29 5.68
N ARG A 252 -2.66 17.13 4.95
CA ARG A 252 -1.83 18.24 4.46
C ARG A 252 -1.77 18.25 2.94
N ILE A 253 -1.88 19.45 2.37
CA ILE A 253 -1.69 19.73 0.94
C ILE A 253 -0.20 19.88 0.65
N ASP A 254 0.49 20.68 1.47
CA ASP A 254 1.91 20.99 1.29
C ASP A 254 2.81 19.99 2.01
N ASN A 255 4.06 19.90 1.53
CA ASN A 255 5.10 19.14 2.21
C ASN A 255 5.37 19.74 3.59
N VAL A 256 5.55 18.87 4.58
CA VAL A 256 5.93 19.26 5.95
C VAL A 256 7.28 18.65 6.26
N THR A 257 8.18 19.42 6.88
CA THR A 257 9.49 18.92 7.33
C THR A 257 9.54 18.94 8.85
N GLY A 258 10.06 17.87 9.45
CA GLY A 258 10.17 17.76 10.89
C GLY A 258 11.02 16.58 11.35
N ASP A 259 11.11 16.41 12.66
CA ASP A 259 11.71 15.22 13.26
C ASP A 259 10.67 14.07 13.23
N VAL A 260 10.86 13.11 12.33
CA VAL A 260 9.95 12.00 12.13
C VAL A 260 10.55 10.75 12.73
N ARG A 261 9.84 10.16 13.69
CA ARG A 261 10.26 8.94 14.38
C ARG A 261 9.42 7.74 14.00
N PHE A 262 8.11 7.91 13.82
CA PHE A 262 7.17 6.82 13.55
C PHE A 262 6.23 7.18 12.40
N VAL A 263 6.13 6.26 11.44
CA VAL A 263 5.32 6.43 10.22
C VAL A 263 4.40 5.23 10.03
N LEU A 264 3.12 5.50 9.80
CA LEU A 264 2.15 4.51 9.32
C LEU A 264 1.99 4.60 7.80
N SER A 265 1.74 3.46 7.17
CA SER A 265 1.37 3.36 5.75
C SER A 265 0.12 2.50 5.61
N ASN A 266 -0.94 3.05 5.04
CA ASN A 266 -2.23 2.41 4.87
C ASN A 266 -2.42 1.87 3.46
N SER A 267 -2.87 0.64 3.34
CA SER A 267 -3.26 0.02 2.08
C SER A 267 -4.61 -0.69 2.25
N PHE A 268 -5.66 -0.12 1.66
CA PHE A 268 -7.03 -0.64 1.75
C PHE A 268 -7.47 -1.16 0.39
N GLY A 269 -7.65 -2.48 0.29
CA GLY A 269 -7.89 -3.16 -0.98
C GLY A 269 -9.35 -3.52 -1.21
N PHE A 270 -9.71 -3.63 -2.49
CA PHE A 270 -10.99 -4.22 -2.89
C PHE A 270 -11.18 -5.59 -2.24
N GLY A 271 -12.43 -5.97 -2.02
CA GLY A 271 -12.77 -7.12 -1.20
C GLY A 271 -12.67 -6.86 0.31
N GLY A 272 -12.40 -5.59 0.71
CA GLY A 272 -12.27 -5.18 2.09
C GLY A 272 -10.97 -5.67 2.76
N ASN A 273 -9.95 -6.00 1.98
CA ASN A 273 -8.67 -6.45 2.51
C ASN A 273 -7.78 -5.25 2.88
N ASN A 274 -7.66 -4.99 4.16
CA ASN A 274 -6.91 -3.86 4.68
C ASN A 274 -5.57 -4.30 5.28
N CYS A 275 -4.58 -3.43 5.17
CA CYS A 275 -3.29 -3.57 5.81
C CYS A 275 -2.74 -2.19 6.19
N THR A 276 -2.23 -2.07 7.40
CA THR A 276 -1.45 -0.91 7.86
C THR A 276 -0.07 -1.40 8.27
N LEU A 277 0.98 -0.76 7.79
CA LEU A 277 2.37 -0.99 8.20
C LEU A 277 2.84 0.13 9.11
N LEU A 278 3.67 -0.20 10.08
CA LEU A 278 4.27 0.76 10.99
C LEU A 278 5.79 0.63 10.95
N PHE A 279 6.43 1.74 10.62
CA PHE A 279 7.88 1.85 10.57
C PHE A 279 8.38 2.88 11.59
N GLY A 280 9.60 2.69 12.10
CA GLY A 280 10.23 3.62 13.01
C GLY A 280 11.72 3.79 12.74
N ARG A 281 12.24 4.96 13.05
CA ARG A 281 13.68 5.22 13.03
C ARG A 281 14.39 4.47 14.14
N ASP A 282 13.72 4.32 15.27
CA ASP A 282 14.21 3.60 16.46
C ASP A 282 13.16 2.58 16.94
N ARG A 283 13.58 1.60 17.72
CA ARG A 283 12.65 0.77 18.47
C ARG A 283 12.03 1.59 19.60
N PRO A 284 10.73 1.39 19.89
CA PRO A 284 10.15 1.90 21.11
C PRO A 284 10.92 1.38 22.32
N GLU A 285 11.14 2.22 23.32
CA GLU A 285 11.66 1.75 24.61
C GLU A 285 10.67 0.74 25.19
N ALA A 286 11.18 -0.41 25.61
CA ALA A 286 10.36 -1.43 26.25
C ALA A 286 9.72 -0.83 27.51
N ALA A 287 8.37 -0.82 27.58
CA ALA A 287 7.62 -0.34 28.72
C ALA A 287 7.77 -1.27 29.93
#